data_c992688a63c628b3a94a475e15352db7
#
_entry.id   c992688a63c628b3a94a475e15352db7
#
_cell.length_a   1.000
_cell.length_b   1.000
_cell.length_c   1.000
_cell.angle_alpha   90.00
_cell.angle_beta   90.00
_cell.angle_gamma   90.00
#
_symmetry.space_group_name_H-M   'P 1'
#
loop_
_entity.id
_entity.type
_entity.pdbx_description
1 polymer ?
#
loop_
_entity_poly.entity_id
_entity_poly.type
_entity_poly.pdbx_seq_one_letter_code
_entity_poly.pdbx_strand_id
1 'polypeptide(L)'
;MKLGMPTLVQYTSIAENVQLCKKLGLDFIELNMNLPICMPENLSCSDIRTYQEQYGVEFTIHLPEELDVSSYHPSIRKGHLERCRQAMEWAHLSGIQTLNMHMNNGIYFTLPQTKVWINEQYESNFRELLQDSYAELYQIAAAYDVALCIENTGNFQLPYIRKALDQLSAFDNFYLTWDVGHDAKAGFAEESFFAHYSNRIQHMHLHDYNGKSDHQALYTGIVPINN
;
A
#
# COMPACT_ATOMS: atom_id res chain seq x y z
N MET A 1 13.33 10.77 -10.25
CA MET A 1 12.87 9.59 -9.50
C MET A 1 13.52 9.64 -8.14
N LYS A 2 12.77 9.42 -7.07
CA LYS A 2 13.30 9.30 -5.70
C LYS A 2 13.43 7.82 -5.35
N LEU A 3 14.45 7.49 -4.58
CA LEU A 3 14.70 6.13 -4.08
C LEU A 3 14.56 6.11 -2.57
N GLY A 4 13.86 5.11 -2.04
CA GLY A 4 13.62 4.98 -0.62
C GLY A 4 13.85 3.58 -0.08
N MET A 5 13.58 3.42 1.20
CA MET A 5 13.64 2.15 1.89
C MET A 5 12.45 2.00 2.84
N PRO A 6 11.97 0.79 3.12
CA PRO A 6 11.00 0.59 4.18
C PRO A 6 11.64 0.83 5.56
N THR A 7 10.82 1.09 6.56
CA THR A 7 11.26 1.00 7.96
C THR A 7 11.67 -0.44 8.26
N LEU A 8 12.91 -0.64 8.70
CA LEU A 8 13.48 -1.95 8.95
C LEU A 8 13.15 -2.44 10.37
N VAL A 9 12.61 -3.64 10.46
CA VAL A 9 12.20 -4.28 11.73
C VAL A 9 13.40 -4.56 12.67
N GLN A 10 14.62 -4.58 12.15
CA GLN A 10 15.84 -4.75 12.93
C GLN A 10 16.19 -3.55 13.82
N TYR A 11 15.64 -2.38 13.49
CA TYR A 11 15.87 -1.16 14.25
C TYR A 11 14.69 -0.86 15.18
N THR A 12 14.99 -0.34 16.35
CA THR A 12 14.00 -0.07 17.39
C THR A 12 13.54 1.38 17.41
N SER A 13 14.13 2.24 16.56
CA SER A 13 13.78 3.65 16.46
C SER A 13 13.76 4.16 15.02
N ILE A 14 12.99 5.21 14.78
CA ILE A 14 12.97 5.91 13.48
C ILE A 14 14.32 6.63 13.24
N ALA A 15 14.97 7.12 14.29
CA ALA A 15 16.27 7.77 14.18
C ALA A 15 17.35 6.85 13.55
N GLU A 16 17.38 5.57 13.92
CA GLU A 16 18.32 4.59 13.34
C GLU A 16 18.02 4.36 11.85
N ASN A 17 16.73 4.26 11.48
CA ASN A 17 16.31 4.15 10.09
C ASN A 17 16.70 5.40 9.27
N VAL A 18 16.53 6.60 9.84
CA VAL A 18 16.93 7.86 9.21
C VAL A 18 18.45 7.91 8.98
N GLN A 19 19.24 7.50 9.96
CA GLN A 19 20.70 7.44 9.81
C GLN A 19 21.13 6.46 8.72
N LEU A 20 20.48 5.30 8.63
CA LEU A 20 20.74 4.34 7.57
C LEU A 20 20.35 4.89 6.19
N CYS A 21 19.15 5.46 6.06
CA CYS A 21 18.67 6.07 4.82
C CYS A 21 19.70 7.11 4.30
N LYS A 22 20.18 7.99 5.17
CA LYS A 22 21.22 8.96 4.83
C LYS A 22 22.55 8.33 4.44
N LYS A 23 22.99 7.31 5.18
CA LYS A 23 24.23 6.57 4.88
C LYS A 23 24.19 5.91 3.51
N LEU A 24 23.01 5.44 3.10
CA LEU A 24 22.81 4.80 1.80
C LEU A 24 22.54 5.81 0.66
N GLY A 25 22.40 7.10 0.98
CA GLY A 25 22.10 8.14 -0.02
C GLY A 25 20.69 8.05 -0.58
N LEU A 26 19.73 7.51 0.20
CA LEU A 26 18.35 7.40 -0.19
C LEU A 26 17.57 8.67 0.16
N ASP A 27 16.46 8.90 -0.55
CA ASP A 27 15.66 10.13 -0.47
C ASP A 27 14.56 10.04 0.59
N PHE A 28 13.96 8.86 0.80
CA PHE A 28 12.83 8.71 1.71
C PHE A 28 12.79 7.39 2.45
N ILE A 29 11.95 7.33 3.49
CA ILE A 29 11.61 6.13 4.27
C ILE A 29 10.11 5.93 4.19
N GLU A 30 9.67 4.71 3.88
CA GLU A 30 8.29 4.30 4.04
C GLU A 30 8.04 3.80 5.48
N LEU A 31 7.19 4.53 6.19
CA LEU A 31 6.76 4.17 7.55
C LEU A 31 5.75 3.02 7.48
N ASN A 32 6.15 1.83 7.91
CA ASN A 32 5.27 0.67 7.93
C ASN A 32 4.45 0.64 9.23
N MET A 33 3.16 0.95 9.15
CA MET A 33 2.26 1.04 10.31
C MET A 33 1.94 -0.32 10.97
N ASN A 34 2.45 -1.44 10.45
CA ASN A 34 2.46 -2.70 11.20
C ASN A 34 3.47 -2.68 12.36
N LEU A 35 4.43 -1.75 12.32
CA LEU A 35 5.42 -1.54 13.37
C LEU A 35 4.92 -0.47 14.36
N PRO A 36 4.86 -0.76 15.67
CA PRO A 36 4.40 0.22 16.67
C PRO A 36 5.13 1.56 16.63
N ILE A 37 6.44 1.56 16.29
CA ILE A 37 7.25 2.79 16.16
C ILE A 37 6.85 3.68 14.98
N CYS A 38 6.04 3.19 14.05
CA CYS A 38 5.56 3.90 12.86
C CYS A 38 4.08 4.31 12.97
N MET A 39 3.49 4.24 14.16
CA MET A 39 2.10 4.61 14.37
C MET A 39 1.98 6.06 14.88
N PRO A 40 0.91 6.79 14.54
CA PRO A 40 0.70 8.16 14.99
C PRO A 40 0.64 8.29 16.52
N GLU A 41 0.31 7.21 17.22
CA GLU A 41 0.29 7.15 18.67
C GLU A 41 1.71 7.19 19.30
N ASN A 42 2.74 6.81 18.55
CA ASN A 42 4.11 6.67 19.03
C ASN A 42 5.13 7.54 18.29
N LEU A 43 4.77 8.08 17.14
CA LEU A 43 5.63 8.95 16.32
C LEU A 43 4.89 10.26 16.03
N SER A 44 5.33 11.33 16.67
CA SER A 44 4.65 12.63 16.54
C SER A 44 4.94 13.30 15.20
N CYS A 45 4.01 14.17 14.75
CA CYS A 45 4.22 14.99 13.55
C CYS A 45 5.47 15.91 13.70
N SER A 46 5.77 16.36 14.91
CA SER A 46 6.96 17.19 15.18
C SER A 46 8.27 16.42 15.02
N ASP A 47 8.30 15.14 15.41
CA ASP A 47 9.47 14.28 15.21
C ASP A 47 9.73 14.04 13.72
N ILE A 48 8.68 13.73 12.95
CA ILE A 48 8.78 13.55 11.50
C ILE A 48 9.31 14.82 10.83
N ARG A 49 8.74 15.98 11.13
CA ARG A 49 9.23 17.27 10.59
C ARG A 49 10.66 17.55 10.97
N THR A 50 11.05 17.22 12.21
CA THR A 50 12.44 17.37 12.68
C THR A 50 13.39 16.52 11.83
N TYR A 51 13.06 15.28 11.52
CA TYR A 51 13.86 14.42 10.64
C TYR A 51 13.93 14.97 9.21
N GLN A 52 12.81 15.45 8.67
CA GLN A 52 12.77 16.08 7.34
C GLN A 52 13.69 17.29 7.26
N GLU A 53 13.60 18.20 8.24
CA GLU A 53 14.39 19.45 8.28
C GLU A 53 15.88 19.20 8.53
N GLN A 54 16.22 18.33 9.49
CA GLN A 54 17.60 18.10 9.90
C GLN A 54 18.38 17.22 8.94
N TYR A 55 17.71 16.21 8.35
CA TYR A 55 18.39 15.20 7.56
C TYR A 55 18.00 15.25 6.07
N GLY A 56 16.97 16.00 5.69
CA GLY A 56 16.48 16.06 4.31
C GLY A 56 15.93 14.70 3.83
N VAL A 57 15.39 13.88 4.76
CA VAL A 57 14.74 12.60 4.46
C VAL A 57 13.25 12.84 4.37
N GLU A 58 12.61 12.42 3.28
CA GLU A 58 11.17 12.44 3.15
C GLU A 58 10.54 11.15 3.73
N PHE A 59 9.21 11.14 3.86
CA PHE A 59 8.49 9.96 4.33
C PHE A 59 7.29 9.67 3.44
N THR A 60 6.98 8.38 3.32
CA THR A 60 5.70 7.83 2.85
C THR A 60 5.13 6.93 3.93
N ILE A 61 3.89 6.49 3.81
CA ILE A 61 3.24 5.62 4.80
C ILE A 61 2.70 4.37 4.12
N HIS A 62 3.07 3.21 4.64
CA HIS A 62 2.39 1.95 4.37
C HIS A 62 1.37 1.70 5.47
N LEU A 63 0.08 1.70 5.12
CA LEU A 63 -1.02 1.42 6.05
C LEU A 63 -0.97 -0.04 6.56
N PRO A 64 -1.61 -0.35 7.69
CA PRO A 64 -1.65 -1.72 8.20
C PRO A 64 -2.18 -2.72 7.18
N GLU A 65 -1.53 -3.88 7.06
CA GLU A 65 -1.87 -4.92 6.07
C GLU A 65 -3.25 -5.57 6.32
N GLU A 66 -3.70 -5.58 7.57
CA GLU A 66 -5.00 -6.12 7.95
C GLU A 66 -6.20 -5.23 7.60
N LEU A 67 -5.99 -4.03 7.05
CA LEU A 67 -7.09 -3.15 6.68
C LEU A 67 -7.92 -3.75 5.54
N ASP A 68 -9.20 -3.94 5.80
CA ASP A 68 -10.21 -4.37 4.83
C ASP A 68 -11.39 -3.39 4.81
N VAL A 69 -11.30 -2.39 3.95
CA VAL A 69 -12.36 -1.37 3.79
C VAL A 69 -13.58 -1.89 3.04
N SER A 70 -13.54 -3.14 2.56
CA SER A 70 -14.69 -3.85 1.96
C SER A 70 -15.38 -4.82 2.91
N SER A 71 -14.95 -4.90 4.17
CA SER A 71 -15.50 -5.83 5.16
C SER A 71 -17.03 -5.79 5.22
N TYR A 72 -17.67 -6.97 5.17
CA TYR A 72 -19.12 -7.13 5.29
C TYR A 72 -19.66 -6.78 6.68
N HIS A 73 -18.79 -6.73 7.69
CA HIS A 73 -19.15 -6.36 9.06
C HIS A 73 -19.07 -4.85 9.25
N PRO A 74 -20.20 -4.12 9.40
CA PRO A 74 -20.20 -2.66 9.41
C PRO A 74 -19.32 -2.03 10.48
N SER A 75 -19.29 -2.60 11.69
CA SER A 75 -18.47 -2.09 12.79
C SER A 75 -16.96 -2.28 12.54
N ILE A 76 -16.57 -3.39 11.91
CA ILE A 76 -15.17 -3.65 11.53
C ILE A 76 -14.78 -2.70 10.39
N ARG A 77 -15.59 -2.62 9.33
CA ARG A 77 -15.34 -1.71 8.20
C ARG A 77 -15.21 -0.27 8.67
N LYS A 78 -16.10 0.20 9.57
CA LYS A 78 -16.01 1.54 10.15
C LYS A 78 -14.69 1.76 10.89
N GLY A 79 -14.20 0.76 11.63
CA GLY A 79 -12.90 0.82 12.32
C GLY A 79 -11.74 0.95 11.34
N HIS A 80 -11.77 0.20 10.23
CA HIS A 80 -10.75 0.28 9.18
C HIS A 80 -10.77 1.65 8.48
N LEU A 81 -11.95 2.18 8.13
CA LEU A 81 -12.09 3.52 7.54
C LEU A 81 -11.58 4.61 8.49
N GLU A 82 -11.93 4.51 9.77
CA GLU A 82 -11.44 5.45 10.78
C GLU A 82 -9.91 5.41 10.92
N ARG A 83 -9.29 4.23 10.85
CA ARG A 83 -7.82 4.12 10.87
C ARG A 83 -7.19 4.76 9.63
N CYS A 84 -7.77 4.57 8.45
CA CYS A 84 -7.32 5.26 7.24
C CYS A 84 -7.43 6.79 7.39
N ARG A 85 -8.54 7.28 7.91
CA ARG A 85 -8.76 8.72 8.15
C ARG A 85 -7.70 9.30 9.10
N GLN A 86 -7.43 8.62 10.22
CA GLN A 86 -6.41 9.02 11.20
C GLN A 86 -5.01 9.07 10.57
N ALA A 87 -4.68 8.08 9.75
CA ALA A 87 -3.39 8.04 9.05
C ALA A 87 -3.25 9.17 8.02
N MET A 88 -4.31 9.50 7.27
CA MET A 88 -4.31 10.62 6.33
C MET A 88 -4.17 11.97 7.04
N GLU A 89 -4.87 12.18 8.16
CA GLU A 89 -4.74 13.38 8.97
C GLU A 89 -3.32 13.52 9.53
N TRP A 90 -2.75 12.42 10.04
CA TRP A 90 -1.38 12.38 10.53
C TRP A 90 -0.37 12.67 9.42
N ALA A 91 -0.56 12.10 8.22
CA ALA A 91 0.26 12.37 7.04
C ALA A 91 0.25 13.86 6.68
N HIS A 92 -0.94 14.46 6.54
CA HIS A 92 -1.12 15.89 6.27
C HIS A 92 -0.40 16.76 7.30
N LEU A 93 -0.61 16.51 8.59
CA LEU A 93 0.04 17.23 9.68
C LEU A 93 1.56 17.03 9.72
N SER A 94 2.08 15.95 9.17
CA SER A 94 3.50 15.63 9.08
C SER A 94 4.16 16.08 7.77
N GLY A 95 3.38 16.59 6.80
CA GLY A 95 3.88 16.94 5.47
C GLY A 95 4.17 15.72 4.59
N ILE A 96 3.56 14.56 4.87
CA ILE A 96 3.64 13.35 4.07
C ILE A 96 2.52 13.37 3.04
N GLN A 97 2.84 13.08 1.77
CA GLN A 97 1.87 13.18 0.67
C GLN A 97 1.43 11.83 0.11
N THR A 98 2.12 10.73 0.42
CA THR A 98 1.82 9.42 -0.18
C THR A 98 1.56 8.37 0.89
N LEU A 99 0.40 7.72 0.79
CA LEU A 99 0.01 6.58 1.59
C LEU A 99 -0.23 5.38 0.67
N ASN A 100 0.19 4.21 1.11
CA ASN A 100 0.02 2.94 0.42
C ASN A 100 -0.91 2.01 1.20
N MET A 101 -1.80 1.28 0.52
CA MET A 101 -2.72 0.30 1.11
C MET A 101 -2.90 -0.90 0.19
N HIS A 102 -2.82 -2.10 0.75
CA HIS A 102 -3.11 -3.33 0.00
C HIS A 102 -4.57 -3.41 -0.45
N MET A 103 -4.79 -3.96 -1.64
CA MET A 103 -6.11 -4.47 -2.02
C MET A 103 -6.34 -5.82 -1.35
N ASN A 104 -7.31 -5.88 -0.43
CA ASN A 104 -7.61 -7.11 0.31
C ASN A 104 -8.49 -8.06 -0.51
N ASN A 105 -8.10 -9.35 -0.57
CA ASN A 105 -8.87 -10.39 -1.27
C ASN A 105 -10.13 -10.82 -0.52
N GLY A 106 -10.25 -10.44 0.75
CA GLY A 106 -11.25 -10.98 1.67
C GLY A 106 -10.85 -12.35 2.22
N ILE A 107 -11.79 -13.00 2.89
CA ILE A 107 -11.60 -14.33 3.46
C ILE A 107 -11.98 -15.42 2.45
N TYR A 108 -11.45 -16.62 2.63
CA TYR A 108 -11.85 -17.80 1.86
C TYR A 108 -12.19 -18.99 2.77
N PHE A 109 -13.03 -19.86 2.25
CA PHE A 109 -13.29 -21.17 2.85
C PHE A 109 -12.62 -22.25 2.02
N THR A 110 -11.95 -23.20 2.69
CA THR A 110 -11.38 -24.36 2.06
C THR A 110 -12.44 -25.48 2.03
N LEU A 111 -12.85 -25.87 0.84
CA LEU A 111 -13.69 -27.02 0.59
C LEU A 111 -12.82 -28.22 0.15
N PRO A 112 -13.34 -29.48 0.12
CA PRO A 112 -12.52 -30.65 -0.18
C PRO A 112 -11.75 -30.59 -1.51
N GLN A 113 -12.24 -29.84 -2.51
CA GLN A 113 -11.67 -29.80 -3.86
C GLN A 113 -11.34 -28.38 -4.34
N THR A 114 -11.68 -27.33 -3.57
CA THR A 114 -11.49 -25.93 -4.00
C THR A 114 -11.43 -24.98 -2.82
N LYS A 115 -10.97 -23.75 -3.11
CA LYS A 115 -11.15 -22.59 -2.23
C LYS A 115 -12.24 -21.70 -2.80
N VAL A 116 -13.09 -21.17 -1.91
CA VAL A 116 -14.16 -20.22 -2.28
C VAL A 116 -13.85 -18.90 -1.59
N TRP A 117 -13.52 -17.90 -2.36
CA TRP A 117 -13.33 -16.53 -1.87
C TRP A 117 -14.70 -15.87 -1.68
N ILE A 118 -14.94 -15.30 -0.52
CA ILE A 118 -16.24 -14.68 -0.19
C ILE A 118 -16.46 -13.43 -1.06
N ASN A 119 -15.43 -12.64 -1.32
CA ASN A 119 -15.56 -11.47 -2.18
C ASN A 119 -15.87 -11.83 -3.65
N GLU A 120 -15.38 -12.96 -4.15
CA GLU A 120 -15.75 -13.50 -5.47
C GLU A 120 -17.20 -14.01 -5.48
N GLN A 121 -17.60 -14.79 -4.46
CA GLN A 121 -18.94 -15.35 -4.34
C GLN A 121 -20.02 -14.25 -4.24
N TYR A 122 -19.70 -13.14 -3.57
CA TYR A 122 -20.59 -11.99 -3.37
C TYR A 122 -20.05 -10.74 -4.07
N GLU A 123 -19.58 -10.89 -5.32
CA GLU A 123 -18.88 -9.87 -6.10
C GLU A 123 -19.62 -8.53 -6.14
N SER A 124 -20.95 -8.53 -6.34
CA SER A 124 -21.75 -7.29 -6.40
C SER A 124 -21.69 -6.50 -5.09
N ASN A 125 -21.90 -7.19 -3.96
CA ASN A 125 -21.86 -6.57 -2.64
C ASN A 125 -20.43 -6.08 -2.30
N PHE A 126 -19.42 -6.90 -2.63
CA PHE A 126 -18.02 -6.52 -2.45
C PHE A 126 -17.69 -5.22 -3.17
N ARG A 127 -18.05 -5.11 -4.46
CA ARG A 127 -17.77 -3.92 -5.27
C ARG A 127 -18.52 -2.68 -4.77
N GLU A 128 -19.79 -2.84 -4.35
CA GLU A 128 -20.59 -1.76 -3.77
C GLU A 128 -19.93 -1.22 -2.47
N LEU A 129 -19.63 -2.11 -1.51
CA LEU A 129 -18.98 -1.73 -0.26
C LEU A 129 -17.61 -1.10 -0.48
N LEU A 130 -16.83 -1.62 -1.42
CA LEU A 130 -15.52 -1.08 -1.76
C LEU A 130 -15.64 0.32 -2.37
N GLN A 131 -16.56 0.50 -3.32
CA GLN A 131 -16.80 1.81 -3.96
C GLN A 131 -17.22 2.87 -2.95
N ASP A 132 -18.16 2.54 -2.06
CA ASP A 132 -18.62 3.46 -1.02
C ASP A 132 -17.48 3.87 -0.09
N SER A 133 -16.68 2.89 0.33
CA SER A 133 -15.52 3.13 1.19
C SER A 133 -14.46 3.99 0.50
N TYR A 134 -14.11 3.71 -0.75
CA TYR A 134 -13.14 4.52 -1.49
C TYR A 134 -13.68 5.90 -1.85
N ALA A 135 -14.98 6.07 -2.08
CA ALA A 135 -15.57 7.40 -2.27
C ALA A 135 -15.35 8.29 -1.04
N GLU A 136 -15.55 7.73 0.17
CA GLU A 136 -15.26 8.43 1.43
C GLU A 136 -13.77 8.72 1.58
N LEU A 137 -12.90 7.70 1.40
CA LEU A 137 -11.46 7.84 1.56
C LEU A 137 -10.85 8.84 0.58
N TYR A 138 -11.27 8.85 -0.68
CA TYR A 138 -10.77 9.79 -1.68
C TYR A 138 -11.21 11.23 -1.43
N GLN A 139 -12.39 11.46 -0.84
CA GLN A 139 -12.79 12.78 -0.38
C GLN A 139 -11.89 13.27 0.76
N ILE A 140 -11.57 12.40 1.71
CA ILE A 140 -10.66 12.71 2.82
C ILE A 140 -9.24 12.97 2.29
N ALA A 141 -8.74 12.11 1.40
CA ALA A 141 -7.43 12.24 0.79
C ALA A 141 -7.27 13.57 0.05
N ALA A 142 -8.30 13.97 -0.71
CA ALA A 142 -8.32 15.25 -1.39
C ALA A 142 -8.37 16.46 -0.43
N ALA A 143 -9.11 16.35 0.68
CA ALA A 143 -9.17 17.40 1.69
C ALA A 143 -7.83 17.61 2.43
N TYR A 144 -7.04 16.56 2.58
CA TYR A 144 -5.73 16.59 3.23
C TYR A 144 -4.55 16.73 2.26
N ASP A 145 -4.81 16.82 0.95
CA ASP A 145 -3.77 16.88 -0.10
C ASP A 145 -2.78 15.70 -0.02
N VAL A 146 -3.33 14.49 0.12
CA VAL A 146 -2.56 13.23 0.16
C VAL A 146 -3.04 12.28 -0.94
N ALA A 147 -2.13 11.49 -1.48
CA ALA A 147 -2.41 10.41 -2.40
C ALA A 147 -2.57 9.09 -1.65
N LEU A 148 -3.73 8.45 -1.75
CA LEU A 148 -3.95 7.08 -1.31
C LEU A 148 -3.76 6.14 -2.50
N CYS A 149 -2.68 5.35 -2.47
CA CYS A 149 -2.34 4.41 -3.51
C CYS A 149 -2.80 2.99 -3.15
N ILE A 150 -3.36 2.27 -4.12
CA ILE A 150 -3.77 0.87 -3.98
C ILE A 150 -2.64 -0.02 -4.51
N GLU A 151 -2.16 -0.93 -3.66
CA GLU A 151 -1.07 -1.84 -3.98
C GLU A 151 -1.57 -3.22 -4.38
N ASN A 152 -0.93 -3.80 -5.39
CA ASN A 152 -1.10 -5.20 -5.75
C ASN A 152 -0.36 -6.13 -4.78
N THR A 153 -1.00 -7.24 -4.44
CA THR A 153 -0.40 -8.34 -3.66
C THR A 153 -0.36 -9.64 -4.47
N GLY A 154 -0.23 -9.54 -5.80
CA GLY A 154 -0.36 -10.64 -6.73
C GLY A 154 -1.83 -11.03 -6.99
N ASN A 155 -2.76 -10.08 -6.89
CA ASN A 155 -4.20 -10.32 -6.92
C ASN A 155 -4.97 -9.49 -7.96
N PHE A 156 -4.32 -8.52 -8.63
CA PHE A 156 -5.01 -7.66 -9.59
C PHE A 156 -5.46 -8.40 -10.87
N GLN A 157 -4.91 -9.60 -11.14
CA GLN A 157 -5.37 -10.49 -12.21
C GLN A 157 -6.67 -11.24 -11.87
N LEU A 158 -7.09 -11.28 -10.58
CA LEU A 158 -8.33 -11.96 -10.18
C LEU A 158 -9.54 -11.20 -10.75
N PRO A 159 -10.49 -11.90 -11.45
CA PRO A 159 -11.56 -11.21 -12.17
C PRO A 159 -12.41 -10.27 -11.32
N TYR A 160 -12.74 -10.66 -10.08
CA TYR A 160 -13.57 -9.84 -9.19
C TYR A 160 -12.80 -8.60 -8.67
N ILE A 161 -11.47 -8.74 -8.44
CA ILE A 161 -10.60 -7.60 -8.07
C ILE A 161 -10.44 -6.67 -9.26
N ARG A 162 -10.18 -7.20 -10.45
CA ARG A 162 -10.04 -6.41 -11.68
C ARG A 162 -11.26 -5.53 -11.92
N LYS A 163 -12.47 -6.10 -11.85
CA LYS A 163 -13.71 -5.35 -12.01
C LYS A 163 -13.90 -4.27 -10.94
N ALA A 164 -13.46 -4.53 -9.70
CA ALA A 164 -13.49 -3.54 -8.63
C ALA A 164 -12.53 -2.39 -8.91
N LEU A 165 -11.30 -2.66 -9.34
CA LEU A 165 -10.31 -1.65 -9.71
C LEU A 165 -10.76 -0.82 -10.93
N ASP A 166 -11.32 -1.48 -11.96
CA ASP A 166 -11.88 -0.78 -13.13
C ASP A 166 -13.02 0.17 -12.72
N GLN A 167 -13.84 -0.22 -11.73
CA GLN A 167 -14.87 0.65 -11.17
C GLN A 167 -14.28 1.84 -10.39
N LEU A 168 -13.24 1.61 -9.58
CA LEU A 168 -12.54 2.66 -8.84
C LEU A 168 -11.77 3.62 -9.76
N SER A 169 -11.37 3.19 -10.95
CA SER A 169 -10.64 4.02 -11.91
C SER A 169 -11.45 5.24 -12.43
N ALA A 170 -12.77 5.24 -12.18
CA ALA A 170 -13.62 6.40 -12.45
C ALA A 170 -13.35 7.60 -11.52
N PHE A 171 -12.67 7.40 -10.39
CA PHE A 171 -12.25 8.50 -9.53
C PHE A 171 -10.99 9.17 -10.07
N ASP A 172 -10.95 10.50 -10.05
CA ASP A 172 -9.80 11.28 -10.55
C ASP A 172 -8.52 11.00 -9.75
N ASN A 173 -8.66 10.77 -8.45
CA ASN A 173 -7.58 10.46 -7.52
C ASN A 173 -7.41 8.96 -7.24
N PHE A 174 -7.79 8.12 -8.20
CA PHE A 174 -7.44 6.70 -8.21
C PHE A 174 -5.94 6.56 -8.52
N TYR A 175 -5.15 6.20 -7.52
CA TYR A 175 -3.71 5.99 -7.63
C TYR A 175 -3.30 4.58 -7.26
N LEU A 176 -2.16 4.15 -7.81
CA LEU A 176 -1.65 2.80 -7.69
C LEU A 176 -0.22 2.79 -7.14
N THR A 177 0.06 1.79 -6.34
CA THR A 177 1.42 1.32 -6.06
C THR A 177 1.64 0.02 -6.84
N TRP A 178 2.70 -0.02 -7.65
CA TRP A 178 3.11 -1.27 -8.31
C TRP A 178 4.18 -1.94 -7.47
N ASP A 179 3.83 -3.05 -6.82
CA ASP A 179 4.80 -3.97 -6.25
C ASP A 179 5.23 -4.99 -7.31
N VAL A 180 6.46 -4.80 -7.81
CA VAL A 180 7.02 -5.58 -8.91
C VAL A 180 7.35 -7.01 -8.46
N GLY A 181 7.74 -7.21 -7.21
CA GLY A 181 8.03 -8.53 -6.68
C GLY A 181 6.77 -9.37 -6.46
N HIS A 182 5.67 -8.75 -6.05
CA HIS A 182 4.36 -9.41 -5.96
C HIS A 182 3.83 -9.78 -7.36
N ASP A 183 4.01 -8.92 -8.36
CA ASP A 183 3.66 -9.24 -9.75
C ASP A 183 4.52 -10.40 -10.29
N ALA A 184 5.82 -10.41 -10.02
CA ALA A 184 6.71 -11.52 -10.38
C ALA A 184 6.26 -12.85 -9.72
N LYS A 185 5.83 -12.83 -8.46
CA LYS A 185 5.26 -13.97 -7.75
C LYS A 185 3.94 -14.44 -8.38
N ALA A 186 3.16 -13.53 -8.93
CA ALA A 186 1.95 -13.83 -9.70
C ALA A 186 2.25 -14.23 -11.17
N GLY A 187 3.51 -14.41 -11.54
CA GLY A 187 3.93 -14.76 -12.89
C GLY A 187 3.83 -13.63 -13.90
N PHE A 188 3.98 -12.37 -13.46
CA PHE A 188 3.84 -11.14 -14.24
C PHE A 188 2.45 -10.98 -14.88
N ALA A 189 1.43 -11.53 -14.23
CA ALA A 189 0.05 -11.50 -14.73
C ALA A 189 -0.62 -10.12 -14.61
N GLU A 190 0.02 -9.18 -13.90
CA GLU A 190 -0.51 -7.86 -13.61
C GLU A 190 0.11 -6.76 -14.49
N GLU A 191 1.19 -7.04 -15.25
CA GLU A 191 1.86 -6.07 -16.14
C GLU A 191 0.91 -5.35 -17.08
N SER A 192 -0.03 -6.07 -17.70
CA SER A 192 -0.99 -5.47 -18.63
C SER A 192 -1.93 -4.46 -17.95
N PHE A 193 -2.23 -4.67 -16.67
CA PHE A 193 -3.00 -3.72 -15.87
C PHE A 193 -2.21 -2.46 -15.59
N PHE A 194 -1.00 -2.60 -15.11
CA PHE A 194 -0.14 -1.46 -14.81
C PHE A 194 0.26 -0.68 -16.08
N ALA A 195 0.45 -1.36 -17.21
CA ALA A 195 0.65 -0.70 -18.49
C ALA A 195 -0.57 0.15 -18.91
N HIS A 196 -1.79 -0.37 -18.71
CA HIS A 196 -3.05 0.35 -19.00
C HIS A 196 -3.22 1.58 -18.09
N TYR A 197 -2.91 1.46 -16.80
CA TYR A 197 -3.03 2.52 -15.80
C TYR A 197 -1.70 3.18 -15.45
N SER A 198 -0.73 3.21 -16.38
CA SER A 198 0.64 3.70 -16.10
C SER A 198 0.69 5.14 -15.60
N ASN A 199 -0.23 6.00 -16.05
CA ASN A 199 -0.38 7.38 -15.58
C ASN A 199 -0.99 7.51 -14.15
N ARG A 200 -1.44 6.43 -13.58
CA ARG A 200 -2.00 6.35 -12.22
C ARG A 200 -1.00 5.80 -11.19
N ILE A 201 0.16 5.29 -11.63
CA ILE A 201 1.21 4.80 -10.74
C ILE A 201 1.92 5.99 -10.10
N GLN A 202 1.80 6.11 -8.78
CA GLN A 202 2.43 7.16 -7.98
C GLN A 202 3.58 6.61 -7.10
N HIS A 203 3.56 5.31 -6.82
CA HIS A 203 4.53 4.65 -5.96
C HIS A 203 4.91 3.28 -6.51
N MET A 204 6.09 2.78 -6.15
CA MET A 204 6.56 1.45 -6.54
C MET A 204 7.29 0.80 -5.37
N HIS A 205 7.04 -0.49 -5.19
CA HIS A 205 7.88 -1.36 -4.38
C HIS A 205 8.71 -2.24 -5.30
N LEU A 206 10.01 -2.25 -5.05
CA LEU A 206 10.95 -3.00 -5.85
C LEU A 206 11.75 -3.96 -4.99
N HIS A 207 11.41 -5.22 -5.08
CA HIS A 207 12.16 -6.35 -4.52
C HIS A 207 12.14 -7.52 -5.50
N ASP A 208 13.04 -8.47 -5.33
CA ASP A 208 13.10 -9.62 -6.22
C ASP A 208 12.27 -10.79 -5.70
N TYR A 209 12.01 -11.74 -6.58
CA TYR A 209 11.33 -13.01 -6.32
C TYR A 209 12.19 -14.16 -6.83
N ASN A 210 12.55 -15.10 -5.95
CA ASN A 210 13.46 -16.21 -6.29
C ASN A 210 12.77 -17.50 -6.75
N GLY A 211 11.46 -17.43 -7.06
CA GLY A 211 10.64 -18.59 -7.42
C GLY A 211 10.02 -19.33 -6.22
N LYS A 212 10.32 -18.91 -4.98
CA LYS A 212 9.76 -19.48 -3.73
C LYS A 212 9.24 -18.41 -2.79
N SER A 213 10.02 -17.37 -2.57
CA SER A 213 9.63 -16.23 -1.72
C SER A 213 9.93 -14.91 -2.40
N ASP A 214 9.12 -13.92 -2.11
CA ASP A 214 9.26 -12.52 -2.43
C ASP A 214 10.20 -11.80 -1.41
N HIS A 215 10.31 -10.49 -1.54
CA HIS A 215 11.18 -9.63 -0.70
C HIS A 215 12.65 -10.06 -0.71
N GLN A 216 13.12 -10.57 -1.86
CA GLN A 216 14.52 -10.91 -2.05
C GLN A 216 15.32 -9.67 -2.48
N ALA A 217 16.63 -9.69 -2.20
CA ALA A 217 17.53 -8.65 -2.68
C ALA A 217 17.51 -8.57 -4.21
N LEU A 218 17.63 -7.36 -4.75
CA LEU A 218 17.62 -7.12 -6.19
C LEU A 218 18.74 -7.93 -6.88
N TYR A 219 18.49 -8.39 -8.09
CA TYR A 219 19.39 -9.23 -8.91
C TYR A 219 19.66 -10.65 -8.36
N THR A 220 18.83 -11.14 -7.42
CA THR A 220 18.95 -12.51 -6.90
C THR A 220 17.82 -13.43 -7.34
N GLY A 221 16.85 -12.93 -8.09
CA GLY A 221 15.67 -13.64 -8.54
C GLY A 221 15.38 -13.48 -10.02
N ILE A 222 14.09 -13.39 -10.36
CA ILE A 222 13.60 -13.40 -11.75
C ILE A 222 13.07 -12.06 -12.24
N VAL A 223 13.02 -11.02 -11.40
CA VAL A 223 12.55 -9.70 -11.80
C VAL A 223 13.52 -9.08 -12.82
N PRO A 224 13.06 -8.66 -14.04
CA PRO A 224 13.94 -8.19 -15.10
C PRO A 224 14.39 -6.73 -14.88
N ILE A 225 15.16 -6.47 -13.85
CA ILE A 225 15.56 -5.13 -13.38
C ILE A 225 16.41 -4.35 -14.40
N ASN A 226 17.05 -5.04 -15.34
CA ASN A 226 17.96 -4.44 -16.33
C ASN A 226 17.33 -4.18 -17.70
N ASN A 227 16.03 -4.38 -17.88
CA ASN A 227 15.37 -4.26 -19.18
C ASN A 227 14.53 -2.98 -19.30
#